data_9dfab5f8b694b86321b88adcf39da43e
#
_entry.id   9dfab5f8b694b86321b88adcf39da43e
#
_cell.length_a   1.000
_cell.length_b   1.000
_cell.length_c   1.000
_cell.angle_alpha   90.00
_cell.angle_beta   90.00
_cell.angle_gamma   90.00
#
_symmetry.space_group_name_H-M   'P 1'
#
loop_
_entity.id
_entity.type
_entity.pdbx_description
1 polymer ?
#
loop_
_entity_poly.entity_id
_entity_poly.type
_entity_poly.pdbx_seq_one_letter_code
_entity_poly.pdbx_strand_id
1 'polypeptide(L)'
;MQLRTQSQEPHFCGESGYRSEVNLKYLFFSIFTLLVFAGAALSQSAPAKPRAVLVGLVGKESGYTKTAAPAPVNSSIGTATDTEARAWDLMNAQRQAIGLTSLQWDESLVAVARMHAASMASGKYFSHKDLEGGYVDTRASRLGVNNWLAIGENIAFMKGYTDPASMAVEKWMQSPSHKKNMLNGSWRLSAVGSAVAEDGAVYFTQIFIY
;
A
#
# COMPACT_ATOMS: atom_id res chain seq x y z
N MET A 1 -36.02 -6.97 -26.72
CA MET A 1 -36.15 -8.43 -26.54
C MET A 1 -35.29 -8.81 -25.32
N GLN A 2 -35.97 -9.03 -24.20
CA GLN A 2 -35.35 -9.31 -22.88
C GLN A 2 -34.99 -10.77 -22.80
N LEU A 3 -33.88 -11.09 -22.17
CA LEU A 3 -33.72 -12.38 -21.48
C LEU A 3 -32.96 -12.14 -20.17
N ARG A 4 -33.71 -12.19 -19.08
CA ARG A 4 -33.25 -12.40 -17.71
C ARG A 4 -32.93 -13.89 -17.56
N THR A 5 -31.76 -14.18 -16.95
CA THR A 5 -31.55 -15.49 -16.31
C THR A 5 -31.22 -15.25 -14.85
N GLN A 6 -32.14 -15.68 -14.00
CA GLN A 6 -31.94 -15.91 -12.56
C GLN A 6 -31.22 -17.25 -12.40
N SER A 7 -30.21 -17.29 -11.53
CA SER A 7 -29.69 -18.56 -11.00
C SER A 7 -29.92 -18.60 -9.49
N GLN A 8 -30.65 -19.65 -9.12
CA GLN A 8 -31.08 -20.03 -7.77
C GLN A 8 -29.93 -20.48 -6.90
N GLU A 9 -30.04 -20.16 -5.63
CA GLU A 9 -29.25 -20.77 -4.55
C GLU A 9 -29.87 -22.13 -4.15
N PRO A 10 -29.06 -23.10 -3.71
CA PRO A 10 -29.60 -24.30 -3.08
C PRO A 10 -29.65 -24.16 -1.56
N HIS A 11 -30.85 -24.29 -1.02
CA HIS A 11 -31.12 -24.59 0.38
C HIS A 11 -30.60 -25.97 0.75
N PHE A 12 -29.86 -26.06 1.86
CA PHE A 12 -29.60 -27.34 2.51
C PHE A 12 -30.20 -27.32 3.93
N CYS A 13 -31.28 -28.08 4.05
CA CYS A 13 -31.92 -28.45 5.31
C CYS A 13 -31.49 -29.87 5.66
N GLY A 14 -31.12 -30.14 6.90
CA GLY A 14 -30.81 -31.47 7.36
C GLY A 14 -30.50 -31.54 8.86
N GLU A 15 -31.58 -31.58 9.65
CA GLU A 15 -31.51 -32.01 11.04
C GLU A 15 -31.25 -33.51 11.12
N SER A 16 -30.35 -33.91 12.02
CA SER A 16 -30.40 -35.26 12.59
C SER A 16 -29.79 -35.23 13.99
N GLY A 17 -30.67 -35.41 14.96
CA GLY A 17 -30.34 -35.53 16.37
C GLY A 17 -29.64 -36.82 16.69
N TYR A 18 -28.67 -36.77 17.56
CA TYR A 18 -28.18 -37.96 18.28
C TYR A 18 -28.19 -37.66 19.79
N ARG A 19 -29.12 -38.35 20.44
CA ARG A 19 -29.26 -38.45 21.90
C ARG A 19 -28.43 -39.62 22.37
N SER A 20 -27.47 -39.43 23.25
CA SER A 20 -26.89 -40.52 23.99
C SER A 20 -26.80 -40.18 25.49
N GLU A 21 -27.28 -41.15 26.21
CA GLU A 21 -27.60 -41.15 27.63
C GLU A 21 -26.37 -41.04 28.53
N VAL A 22 -26.58 -40.36 29.65
CA VAL A 22 -25.58 -40.20 30.73
C VAL A 22 -25.66 -41.40 31.63
N ASN A 23 -24.61 -42.20 31.72
CA ASN A 23 -24.45 -43.23 32.75
C ASN A 23 -23.81 -42.64 34.00
N LEU A 24 -24.65 -42.56 35.02
CA LEU A 24 -24.33 -42.14 36.37
C LEU A 24 -23.87 -43.34 37.16
N LYS A 25 -22.59 -43.52 37.40
CA LYS A 25 -22.02 -44.31 38.52
C LYS A 25 -20.51 -44.10 38.53
N TYR A 26 -19.99 -43.32 39.47
CA TYR A 26 -18.96 -43.67 40.43
C TYR A 26 -18.62 -42.46 41.30
N LEU A 27 -19.24 -42.54 42.49
CA LEU A 27 -18.89 -41.73 43.63
C LEU A 27 -17.70 -42.38 44.31
N PHE A 28 -16.54 -41.75 44.37
CA PHE A 28 -15.59 -41.98 45.48
C PHE A 28 -14.75 -40.71 45.76
N PHE A 29 -14.76 -40.39 47.03
CA PHE A 29 -14.00 -39.36 47.74
C PHE A 29 -12.49 -39.37 47.41
N SER A 30 -11.93 -38.21 47.18
CA SER A 30 -10.59 -37.90 47.64
C SER A 30 -10.42 -36.40 47.76
N ILE A 31 -10.36 -35.90 48.99
CA ILE A 31 -10.02 -34.55 49.35
C ILE A 31 -8.55 -34.35 49.06
N PHE A 32 -8.24 -33.66 48.02
CA PHE A 32 -6.88 -33.14 47.76
C PHE A 32 -6.93 -31.63 47.70
N THR A 33 -6.43 -31.03 48.79
CA THR A 33 -6.28 -29.57 48.91
C THR A 33 -5.29 -29.08 47.86
N LEU A 34 -5.79 -28.56 46.74
CA LEU A 34 -4.98 -27.95 45.72
C LEU A 34 -4.98 -26.43 45.94
N LEU A 35 -3.85 -25.89 46.37
CA LEU A 35 -3.54 -24.46 46.36
C LEU A 35 -3.68 -23.94 44.93
N VAL A 36 -4.75 -23.19 44.70
CA VAL A 36 -4.92 -22.46 43.43
C VAL A 36 -3.99 -21.24 43.44
N PHE A 37 -2.81 -21.39 42.84
CA PHE A 37 -2.04 -20.27 42.38
C PHE A 37 -2.80 -19.67 41.19
N ALA A 38 -3.52 -18.57 41.43
CA ALA A 38 -4.06 -17.73 40.37
C ALA A 38 -2.87 -17.04 39.66
N GLY A 39 -2.22 -17.76 38.79
CA GLY A 39 -1.30 -17.18 37.82
C GLY A 39 -2.12 -16.38 36.82
N ALA A 40 -2.11 -15.06 36.94
CA ALA A 40 -2.59 -14.19 35.88
C ALA A 40 -1.76 -14.48 34.62
N ALA A 41 -2.30 -15.30 33.73
CA ALA A 41 -1.76 -15.45 32.38
C ALA A 41 -1.92 -14.11 31.68
N LEU A 42 -0.84 -13.31 31.68
CA LEU A 42 -0.70 -12.20 30.76
C LEU A 42 -0.78 -12.82 29.35
N SER A 43 -1.94 -12.70 28.74
CA SER A 43 -2.13 -13.02 27.33
C SER A 43 -1.25 -12.07 26.53
N GLN A 44 -0.02 -12.51 26.27
CA GLN A 44 0.83 -11.85 25.27
C GLN A 44 0.16 -12.12 23.92
N SER A 45 -0.58 -11.11 23.44
CA SER A 45 -1.06 -11.13 22.06
C SER A 45 0.15 -11.28 21.15
N ALA A 46 0.18 -12.33 20.35
CA ALA A 46 1.22 -12.51 19.34
C ALA A 46 1.32 -11.22 18.48
N PRO A 47 2.54 -10.77 18.16
CA PRO A 47 2.70 -9.58 17.34
C PRO A 47 1.93 -9.78 16.03
N ALA A 48 1.10 -8.79 15.69
CA ALA A 48 0.31 -8.81 14.46
C ALA A 48 1.26 -8.97 13.26
N LYS A 49 0.94 -9.88 12.35
CA LYS A 49 1.75 -10.08 11.13
C LYS A 49 1.80 -8.77 10.34
N PRO A 50 2.98 -8.39 9.79
CA PRO A 50 3.11 -7.22 8.93
C PRO A 50 2.11 -7.27 7.78
N ARG A 51 1.50 -6.12 7.47
CA ARG A 51 0.50 -5.99 6.41
C ARG A 51 0.94 -4.99 5.37
N ALA A 52 0.93 -5.40 4.10
CA ALA A 52 1.13 -4.54 2.94
C ALA A 52 -0.09 -4.59 2.02
N VAL A 53 -0.54 -3.45 1.52
CA VAL A 53 -1.60 -3.32 0.53
C VAL A 53 -1.10 -2.42 -0.60
N LEU A 54 -1.41 -2.76 -1.83
CA LEU A 54 -0.90 -2.13 -3.03
C LEU A 54 -2.01 -1.89 -4.05
N VAL A 55 -1.99 -0.73 -4.67
CA VAL A 55 -2.82 -0.41 -5.83
C VAL A 55 -1.99 0.45 -6.80
N GLY A 56 -1.97 0.12 -8.09
CA GLY A 56 -1.22 0.82 -9.12
C GLY A 56 -2.15 1.44 -10.17
N LEU A 57 -1.89 2.69 -10.53
CA LEU A 57 -2.63 3.42 -11.56
C LEU A 57 -1.65 4.05 -12.56
N VAL A 58 -1.98 3.95 -13.85
CA VAL A 58 -1.32 4.69 -14.93
C VAL A 58 -2.32 5.72 -15.48
N GLY A 59 -1.93 7.00 -15.48
CA GLY A 59 -2.72 8.08 -16.04
C GLY A 59 -2.80 8.01 -17.57
N LYS A 60 -3.71 8.80 -18.14
CA LYS A 60 -4.00 8.85 -19.57
C LYS A 60 -2.81 9.40 -20.36
N GLU A 61 -2.32 8.63 -21.34
CA GLU A 61 -1.31 9.11 -22.28
C GLU A 61 -1.94 10.11 -23.26
N SER A 62 -1.38 11.31 -23.33
CA SER A 62 -1.66 12.28 -24.41
C SER A 62 -0.53 12.13 -25.43
N GLY A 63 -0.87 11.84 -26.69
CA GLY A 63 0.09 11.55 -27.74
C GLY A 63 1.04 12.74 -28.03
N TYR A 64 2.34 12.55 -27.76
CA TYR A 64 3.37 13.54 -28.01
C TYR A 64 4.64 12.92 -28.62
N THR A 65 5.32 13.69 -29.48
CA THR A 65 6.55 13.31 -30.14
C THR A 65 7.77 13.46 -29.23
N LYS A 66 8.65 12.47 -29.31
CA LYS A 66 9.86 12.28 -28.50
C LYS A 66 10.88 13.42 -28.73
N THR A 67 11.12 14.26 -27.74
CA THR A 67 12.26 15.19 -27.66
C THR A 67 13.38 14.54 -26.82
N ALA A 68 14.65 14.78 -27.22
CA ALA A 68 15.83 14.16 -26.63
C ALA A 68 15.92 14.36 -25.11
N ALA A 69 16.45 13.33 -24.43
CA ALA A 69 16.61 13.31 -22.98
C ALA A 69 17.56 14.44 -22.51
N PRO A 70 17.22 15.19 -21.46
CA PRO A 70 18.15 16.10 -20.81
C PRO A 70 19.24 15.30 -20.08
N ALA A 71 20.44 15.89 -20.01
CA ALA A 71 21.60 15.34 -19.30
C ALA A 71 21.28 15.10 -17.80
N PRO A 72 21.97 14.16 -17.12
CA PRO A 72 21.74 13.90 -15.71
C PRO A 72 22.10 15.15 -14.90
N VAL A 73 21.11 15.77 -14.30
CA VAL A 73 21.29 16.81 -13.29
C VAL A 73 21.36 16.13 -11.92
N ASN A 74 22.34 16.48 -11.15
CA ASN A 74 22.49 16.05 -9.75
C ASN A 74 21.37 16.73 -8.93
N SER A 75 20.18 16.14 -8.94
CA SER A 75 19.05 16.69 -8.20
C SER A 75 19.24 16.36 -6.72
N SER A 76 19.58 17.37 -5.93
CA SER A 76 19.58 17.23 -4.48
C SER A 76 18.17 16.90 -3.99
N ILE A 77 18.02 15.84 -3.21
CA ILE A 77 16.77 15.42 -2.55
C ILE A 77 16.55 16.33 -1.32
N GLY A 78 16.52 17.66 -1.53
CA GLY A 78 16.69 18.66 -0.47
C GLY A 78 15.63 18.65 0.63
N THR A 79 14.40 18.17 0.37
CA THR A 79 13.31 18.18 1.36
C THR A 79 12.79 16.78 1.74
N ALA A 80 13.35 15.72 1.16
CA ALA A 80 12.93 14.35 1.44
C ALA A 80 13.21 13.95 2.90
N THR A 81 12.26 13.26 3.53
CA THR A 81 12.52 12.53 4.78
C THR A 81 13.41 11.32 4.51
N ASP A 82 14.07 10.75 5.54
CA ASP A 82 14.90 9.55 5.40
C ASP A 82 14.10 8.38 4.76
N THR A 83 12.84 8.24 5.12
CA THR A 83 11.94 7.21 4.58
C THR A 83 11.65 7.43 3.10
N GLU A 84 11.41 8.66 2.68
CA GLU A 84 11.17 9.02 1.27
C GLU A 84 12.44 8.88 0.44
N ALA A 85 13.58 9.39 0.94
CA ALA A 85 14.89 9.25 0.31
C ALA A 85 15.26 7.78 0.09
N ARG A 86 15.05 6.94 1.12
CA ARG A 86 15.33 5.51 1.02
C ARG A 86 14.45 4.81 -0.03
N ALA A 87 13.14 5.10 -0.08
CA ALA A 87 12.27 4.53 -1.12
C ALA A 87 12.69 4.99 -2.52
N TRP A 88 13.07 6.26 -2.65
CA TRP A 88 13.60 6.85 -3.87
C TRP A 88 14.87 6.16 -4.37
N ASP A 89 15.87 6.00 -3.50
CA ASP A 89 17.14 5.38 -3.83
C ASP A 89 16.95 3.93 -4.28
N LEU A 90 16.16 3.16 -3.53
CA LEU A 90 15.85 1.77 -3.84
C LEU A 90 15.10 1.64 -5.17
N MET A 91 14.16 2.52 -5.47
CA MET A 91 13.46 2.55 -6.75
C MET A 91 14.42 2.84 -7.91
N ASN A 92 15.28 3.86 -7.77
CA ASN A 92 16.26 4.17 -8.80
C ASN A 92 17.29 3.05 -8.99
N ALA A 93 17.68 2.36 -7.91
CA ALA A 93 18.53 1.16 -8.01
C ALA A 93 17.88 0.06 -8.87
N GLN A 94 16.55 -0.17 -8.73
CA GLN A 94 15.83 -1.12 -9.59
C GLN A 94 15.85 -0.71 -11.07
N ARG A 95 15.74 0.58 -11.36
CA ARG A 95 15.85 1.11 -12.74
C ARG A 95 17.23 0.91 -13.31
N GLN A 96 18.27 1.27 -12.54
CA GLN A 96 19.67 1.11 -12.94
C GLN A 96 20.04 -0.36 -13.21
N ALA A 97 19.52 -1.28 -12.38
CA ALA A 97 19.79 -2.72 -12.52
C ALA A 97 19.34 -3.30 -13.88
N ILE A 98 18.44 -2.63 -14.59
CA ILE A 98 18.00 -3.02 -15.95
C ILE A 98 18.43 -2.01 -17.04
N GLY A 99 19.38 -1.13 -16.74
CA GLY A 99 19.93 -0.16 -17.68
C GLY A 99 19.05 1.06 -17.96
N LEU A 100 18.03 1.34 -17.16
CA LEU A 100 17.25 2.57 -17.26
C LEU A 100 17.92 3.73 -16.52
N THR A 101 17.77 4.93 -17.09
CA THR A 101 18.19 6.16 -16.41
C THR A 101 17.40 6.36 -15.11
N SER A 102 18.10 6.78 -14.04
CA SER A 102 17.46 7.21 -12.82
C SER A 102 16.51 8.36 -13.07
N LEU A 103 15.39 8.36 -12.39
CA LEU A 103 14.47 9.50 -12.39
C LEU A 103 15.09 10.66 -11.58
N GLN A 104 14.77 11.87 -11.95
CA GLN A 104 15.15 13.05 -11.19
C GLN A 104 14.06 13.33 -10.14
N TRP A 105 14.49 13.78 -8.97
CA TRP A 105 13.60 14.22 -7.92
C TRP A 105 12.96 15.57 -8.30
N ASP A 106 11.66 15.71 -8.08
CA ASP A 106 10.91 16.94 -8.35
C ASP A 106 10.16 17.41 -7.10
N GLU A 107 10.56 18.56 -6.55
CA GLU A 107 10.00 19.10 -5.31
C GLU A 107 8.52 19.48 -5.44
N SER A 108 8.04 19.82 -6.62
CA SER A 108 6.63 20.13 -6.83
C SER A 108 5.76 18.88 -6.69
N LEU A 109 6.28 17.73 -7.10
CA LEU A 109 5.60 16.44 -6.94
C LEU A 109 5.60 15.96 -5.48
N VAL A 110 6.58 16.35 -4.68
CA VAL A 110 6.65 16.01 -3.24
C VAL A 110 5.40 16.47 -2.51
N ALA A 111 4.99 17.72 -2.72
CA ALA A 111 3.79 18.28 -2.10
C ALA A 111 2.52 17.47 -2.46
N VAL A 112 2.37 17.11 -3.75
CA VAL A 112 1.24 16.30 -4.23
C VAL A 112 1.26 14.90 -3.60
N ALA A 113 2.42 14.26 -3.55
CA ALA A 113 2.60 12.92 -3.01
C ALA A 113 2.33 12.87 -1.50
N ARG A 114 2.92 13.81 -0.74
CA ARG A 114 2.70 13.90 0.73
C ARG A 114 1.26 14.22 1.08
N MET A 115 0.62 15.12 0.34
CA MET A 115 -0.80 15.44 0.55
C MET A 115 -1.67 14.19 0.44
N HIS A 116 -1.46 13.36 -0.57
CA HIS A 116 -2.24 12.14 -0.75
C HIS A 116 -1.92 11.08 0.30
N ALA A 117 -0.63 10.87 0.62
CA ALA A 117 -0.23 9.97 1.70
C ALA A 117 -0.84 10.38 3.04
N ALA A 118 -0.81 11.69 3.38
CA ALA A 118 -1.41 12.22 4.59
C ALA A 118 -2.94 12.08 4.60
N SER A 119 -3.60 12.32 3.46
CA SER A 119 -5.04 12.13 3.32
C SER A 119 -5.46 10.68 3.55
N MET A 120 -4.72 9.72 2.98
CA MET A 120 -4.97 8.29 3.23
C MET A 120 -4.75 7.92 4.69
N ALA A 121 -3.68 8.42 5.32
CA ALA A 121 -3.34 8.13 6.71
C ALA A 121 -4.40 8.67 7.69
N SER A 122 -4.79 9.94 7.54
CA SER A 122 -5.77 10.60 8.40
C SER A 122 -7.20 10.13 8.15
N GLY A 123 -7.56 9.92 6.88
CA GLY A 123 -8.89 9.45 6.45
C GLY A 123 -9.09 7.95 6.62
N LYS A 124 -8.05 7.20 7.02
CA LYS A 124 -8.09 5.73 7.22
C LYS A 124 -8.61 4.98 5.99
N TYR A 125 -8.23 5.44 4.79
CA TYR A 125 -8.56 4.79 3.52
C TYR A 125 -7.29 4.46 2.73
N PHE A 126 -7.44 3.64 1.69
CA PHE A 126 -6.34 3.28 0.79
C PHE A 126 -6.87 3.18 -0.64
N SER A 127 -6.65 4.21 -1.44
CA SER A 127 -7.16 4.33 -2.81
C SER A 127 -6.37 5.38 -3.60
N HIS A 128 -6.27 5.22 -4.91
CA HIS A 128 -5.80 6.27 -5.81
C HIS A 128 -6.75 7.48 -5.90
N LYS A 129 -8.03 7.26 -5.64
CA LYS A 129 -9.05 8.29 -5.59
C LYS A 129 -9.08 8.91 -4.21
N ASP A 130 -8.94 10.22 -4.12
CA ASP A 130 -9.05 10.94 -2.86
C ASP A 130 -10.51 11.06 -2.39
N LEU A 131 -10.71 11.59 -1.17
CA LEU A 131 -12.05 11.76 -0.59
C LEU A 131 -12.93 12.75 -1.36
N GLU A 132 -12.34 13.61 -2.19
CA GLU A 132 -13.04 14.57 -3.06
C GLU A 132 -13.30 14.00 -4.46
N GLY A 133 -12.90 12.77 -4.70
CA GLY A 133 -13.12 12.07 -5.97
C GLY A 133 -12.04 12.27 -7.02
N GLY A 134 -10.94 12.99 -6.69
CA GLY A 134 -9.83 13.28 -7.59
C GLY A 134 -8.81 12.16 -7.66
N TYR A 135 -8.18 11.98 -8.84
CA TYR A 135 -7.00 11.16 -9.04
C TYR A 135 -5.73 12.03 -9.04
N VAL A 136 -4.58 11.41 -9.28
CA VAL A 136 -3.27 12.08 -9.23
C VAL A 136 -3.17 13.31 -10.13
N ASP A 137 -3.74 13.27 -11.32
CA ASP A 137 -3.83 14.39 -12.26
C ASP A 137 -4.60 15.59 -11.68
N THR A 138 -5.74 15.34 -11.07
CA THR A 138 -6.55 16.33 -10.40
C THR A 138 -5.83 16.94 -9.20
N ARG A 139 -5.17 16.10 -8.38
CA ARG A 139 -4.38 16.56 -7.23
C ARG A 139 -3.17 17.39 -7.64
N ALA A 140 -2.46 16.97 -8.69
CA ALA A 140 -1.35 17.72 -9.26
C ALA A 140 -1.81 19.12 -9.73
N SER A 141 -2.91 19.17 -10.49
CA SER A 141 -3.47 20.42 -10.99
C SER A 141 -3.92 21.37 -9.88
N ARG A 142 -4.52 20.86 -8.81
CA ARG A 142 -4.92 21.67 -7.63
C ARG A 142 -3.73 22.35 -6.95
N LEU A 143 -2.56 21.73 -7.00
CA LEU A 143 -1.30 22.27 -6.46
C LEU A 143 -0.47 23.02 -7.51
N GLY A 144 -1.03 23.31 -8.68
CA GLY A 144 -0.37 24.06 -9.74
C GLY A 144 0.65 23.27 -10.55
N VAL A 145 0.73 21.94 -10.37
CA VAL A 145 1.62 21.07 -11.14
C VAL A 145 0.91 20.61 -12.40
N ASN A 146 1.13 21.36 -13.51
CA ASN A 146 0.44 21.13 -14.78
C ASN A 146 1.40 20.84 -15.95
N ASN A 147 2.71 20.92 -15.73
CA ASN A 147 3.72 20.79 -16.78
C ASN A 147 4.14 19.31 -16.96
N TRP A 148 3.20 18.50 -17.41
CA TRP A 148 3.43 17.08 -17.71
C TRP A 148 2.59 16.62 -18.90
N LEU A 149 3.06 15.63 -19.64
CA LEU A 149 2.36 14.98 -20.75
C LEU A 149 1.71 13.67 -20.32
N ALA A 150 2.33 13.00 -19.37
CA ALA A 150 1.77 11.84 -18.71
C ALA A 150 2.12 11.87 -17.21
N ILE A 151 1.21 11.38 -16.41
CA ILE A 151 1.34 11.26 -14.97
C ILE A 151 0.93 9.85 -14.53
N GLY A 152 1.68 9.28 -13.61
CA GLY A 152 1.39 7.95 -13.03
C GLY A 152 1.57 7.98 -11.52
N GLU A 153 0.98 6.99 -10.85
CA GLU A 153 1.03 6.90 -9.40
C GLU A 153 1.17 5.45 -8.94
N ASN A 154 2.02 5.23 -7.95
CA ASN A 154 2.04 4.04 -7.11
C ASN A 154 1.70 4.45 -5.68
N ILE A 155 0.87 3.66 -5.01
CA ILE A 155 0.62 3.83 -3.58
C ILE A 155 0.94 2.55 -2.83
N ALA A 156 1.33 2.68 -1.54
CA ALA A 156 1.58 1.54 -0.66
C ALA A 156 1.15 1.84 0.77
N PHE A 157 0.72 0.80 1.47
CA PHE A 157 0.41 0.81 2.90
C PHE A 157 1.28 -0.24 3.59
N MET A 158 2.06 0.18 4.58
CA MET A 158 3.00 -0.67 5.31
C MET A 158 2.75 -0.55 6.82
N LYS A 159 2.53 -1.68 7.49
CA LYS A 159 2.35 -1.71 8.94
C LYS A 159 3.15 -2.86 9.55
N GLY A 160 3.91 -2.54 10.62
CA GLY A 160 4.68 -3.53 11.37
C GLY A 160 6.02 -3.93 10.74
N TYR A 161 6.50 -3.17 9.75
CA TYR A 161 7.83 -3.37 9.15
C TYR A 161 8.86 -2.44 9.77
N THR A 162 10.07 -2.95 10.02
CA THR A 162 11.21 -2.15 10.51
C THR A 162 11.72 -1.19 9.44
N ASP A 163 11.70 -1.60 8.18
CA ASP A 163 12.04 -0.79 7.02
C ASP A 163 10.86 -0.73 6.05
N PRO A 164 9.87 0.14 6.29
CA PRO A 164 8.68 0.24 5.47
C PRO A 164 8.98 0.72 4.04
N ALA A 165 10.03 1.51 3.83
CA ALA A 165 10.45 1.99 2.51
C ALA A 165 10.95 0.85 1.62
N SER A 166 11.85 0.01 2.14
CA SER A 166 12.33 -1.17 1.42
C SER A 166 11.19 -2.11 1.08
N MET A 167 10.30 -2.36 2.03
CA MET A 167 9.15 -3.23 1.82
C MET A 167 8.19 -2.67 0.77
N ALA A 168 7.94 -1.34 0.75
CA ALA A 168 7.10 -0.71 -0.27
C ALA A 168 7.67 -0.94 -1.68
N VAL A 169 8.97 -0.67 -1.87
CA VAL A 169 9.64 -0.86 -3.17
C VAL A 169 9.64 -2.34 -3.57
N GLU A 170 9.93 -3.27 -2.65
CA GLU A 170 9.87 -4.70 -2.92
C GLU A 170 8.47 -5.13 -3.39
N LYS A 171 7.43 -4.71 -2.69
CA LYS A 171 6.05 -5.03 -3.05
C LYS A 171 5.63 -4.40 -4.38
N TRP A 172 6.04 -3.17 -4.66
CA TRP A 172 5.84 -2.58 -5.98
C TRP A 172 6.51 -3.40 -7.09
N MET A 173 7.72 -3.87 -6.88
CA MET A 173 8.43 -4.73 -7.85
C MET A 173 7.78 -6.11 -8.03
N GLN A 174 7.11 -6.64 -7.01
CA GLN A 174 6.36 -7.91 -7.08
C GLN A 174 5.00 -7.76 -7.79
N SER A 175 4.45 -6.55 -7.88
CA SER A 175 3.16 -6.27 -8.51
C SER A 175 3.32 -5.82 -9.96
N PRO A 176 2.70 -6.51 -10.94
CA PRO A 176 2.88 -6.18 -12.37
C PRO A 176 2.56 -4.72 -12.72
N SER A 177 1.49 -4.15 -12.20
CA SER A 177 1.07 -2.77 -12.48
C SER A 177 2.03 -1.73 -11.89
N HIS A 178 2.45 -1.90 -10.63
CA HIS A 178 3.39 -0.99 -9.98
C HIS A 178 4.79 -1.09 -10.58
N LYS A 179 5.24 -2.32 -10.87
CA LYS A 179 6.50 -2.58 -11.56
C LYS A 179 6.53 -1.91 -12.93
N LYS A 180 5.42 -1.97 -13.69
CA LYS A 180 5.28 -1.28 -14.96
C LYS A 180 5.50 0.22 -14.83
N ASN A 181 4.95 0.85 -13.78
CA ASN A 181 5.20 2.26 -13.49
C ASN A 181 6.67 2.50 -13.14
N MET A 182 7.22 1.78 -12.16
CA MET A 182 8.61 1.98 -11.72
C MET A 182 9.62 1.84 -12.85
N LEU A 183 9.40 0.89 -13.76
CA LEU A 183 10.32 0.52 -14.85
C LEU A 183 9.94 1.11 -16.22
N ASN A 184 9.00 2.05 -16.27
CA ASN A 184 8.68 2.75 -17.51
C ASN A 184 9.82 3.72 -17.88
N GLY A 185 10.43 3.48 -19.04
CA GLY A 185 11.55 4.28 -19.56
C GLY A 185 11.17 5.69 -20.04
N SER A 186 9.85 6.00 -20.14
CA SER A 186 9.39 7.32 -20.56
C SER A 186 9.43 8.35 -19.43
N TRP A 187 9.30 7.92 -18.17
CA TRP A 187 9.34 8.84 -17.03
C TRP A 187 10.69 9.60 -16.94
N ARG A 188 10.63 10.84 -16.49
CA ARG A 188 11.78 11.73 -16.29
C ARG A 188 11.90 12.19 -14.85
N LEU A 189 10.79 12.65 -14.30
CA LEU A 189 10.72 13.19 -12.95
C LEU A 189 9.80 12.30 -12.08
N SER A 190 10.10 12.28 -10.81
CA SER A 190 9.27 11.57 -9.83
C SER A 190 9.53 12.15 -8.43
N ALA A 191 8.64 11.88 -7.51
CA ALA A 191 8.85 12.07 -6.08
C ALA A 191 8.14 10.98 -5.28
N VAL A 192 8.59 10.79 -4.06
CA VAL A 192 7.93 9.95 -3.05
C VAL A 192 7.48 10.84 -1.92
N GLY A 193 6.23 10.68 -1.50
CA GLY A 193 5.69 11.26 -0.27
C GLY A 193 5.27 10.16 0.68
N SER A 194 5.44 10.37 1.97
CA SER A 194 5.04 9.42 3.00
C SER A 194 4.30 10.11 4.16
N ALA A 195 3.45 9.36 4.85
CA ALA A 195 2.77 9.78 6.06
C ALA A 195 2.62 8.61 7.02
N VAL A 196 2.78 8.88 8.31
CA VAL A 196 2.59 7.91 9.39
C VAL A 196 1.24 8.15 10.03
N ALA A 197 0.40 7.11 10.08
CA ALA A 197 -0.88 7.15 10.77
C ALA A 197 -0.72 6.95 12.29
N GLU A 198 -1.74 7.30 13.07
CA GLU A 198 -1.76 7.17 14.53
C GLU A 198 -1.44 5.75 15.02
N ASP A 199 -1.78 4.73 14.24
CA ASP A 199 -1.56 3.32 14.56
C ASP A 199 -0.19 2.78 14.10
N GLY A 200 0.73 3.70 13.69
CA GLY A 200 2.07 3.40 13.22
C GLY A 200 2.15 2.85 11.79
N ALA A 201 1.04 2.82 11.06
CA ALA A 201 1.06 2.46 9.64
C ALA A 201 1.69 3.59 8.81
N VAL A 202 2.49 3.23 7.81
CA VAL A 202 3.13 4.16 6.88
C VAL A 202 2.44 4.05 5.52
N TYR A 203 1.94 5.18 5.04
CA TYR A 203 1.37 5.33 3.71
C TYR A 203 2.39 5.98 2.78
N PHE A 204 2.54 5.43 1.60
CA PHE A 204 3.41 5.97 0.56
C PHE A 204 2.59 6.34 -0.67
N THR A 205 2.98 7.44 -1.29
CA THR A 205 2.56 7.81 -2.64
C THR A 205 3.81 8.13 -3.45
N GLN A 206 3.99 7.47 -4.58
CA GLN A 206 5.02 7.80 -5.56
C GLN A 206 4.35 8.31 -6.82
N ILE A 207 4.80 9.48 -7.33
CA ILE A 207 4.29 10.11 -8.53
C ILE A 207 5.39 10.13 -9.59
N PHE A 208 5.00 9.89 -10.83
CA PHE A 208 5.87 9.90 -12.01
C PHE A 208 5.31 10.84 -13.05
N ILE A 209 6.17 11.63 -13.71
CA ILE A 209 5.79 12.48 -14.86
C ILE A 209 6.85 12.47 -15.96
N TYR A 210 6.44 12.83 -17.17
CA TYR A 210 7.29 13.31 -18.27
C TYR A 210 6.59 14.33 -19.12
#